data_bc6392076a88f581ab5499a312efb9da
#
_entry.id   bc6392076a88f581ab5499a312efb9da
#
_cell.length_a   1.000
_cell.length_b   1.000
_cell.length_c   1.000
_cell.angle_alpha   90.00
_cell.angle_beta   90.00
_cell.angle_gamma   90.00
#
_symmetry.space_group_name_H-M   'P 1'
#
loop_
_entity.id
_entity.type
_entity.pdbx_description
1 polymer ?
#
loop_
_entity_poly.entity_id
_entity_poly.type
_entity_poly.pdbx_seq_one_letter_code
_entity_poly.pdbx_strand_id
1 'polypeptide(L)'
;VKYRLLKGYKYELLRFVKVATGLPHAFKIDTQYIVLHDGVLLVRKHYAWDGASGIFTVDTKTFMRGSLVHDCLYQLIREGYLPREIYRRYADKILREICLQDGMNRFRAWYVYKAVRMFGKKSSMPRKNPRGRIVEI
;
A
#
# COMPACT_ATOMS: atom_id res chain seq x y z
N VAL A 1 -7.38 -6.67 9.82
CA VAL A 1 -6.04 -7.06 9.36
C VAL A 1 -5.29 -7.78 10.47
N LYS A 2 -4.85 -8.99 10.21
CA LYS A 2 -4.02 -9.74 11.15
C LYS A 2 -2.57 -9.69 10.69
N TYR A 3 -1.66 -9.26 11.57
CA TYR A 3 -0.27 -9.06 11.19
C TYR A 3 0.69 -9.41 12.32
N ARG A 4 1.96 -9.59 11.97
CA ARG A 4 3.07 -9.83 12.88
C ARG A 4 4.03 -8.66 12.81
N LEU A 5 4.58 -8.26 13.96
CA LEU A 5 5.65 -7.27 14.00
C LEU A 5 6.97 -7.93 13.59
N LEU A 6 7.70 -7.28 12.68
CA LEU A 6 8.96 -7.78 12.15
C LEU A 6 10.11 -6.83 12.46
N LYS A 7 11.31 -7.41 12.57
CA LYS A 7 12.54 -6.64 12.60
C LYS A 7 12.95 -6.31 11.17
N GLY A 8 13.18 -5.03 10.87
CA GLY A 8 13.58 -4.57 9.53
C GLY A 8 12.43 -4.12 8.65
N TYR A 9 11.35 -4.90 8.57
CA TYR A 9 10.03 -4.43 8.12
C TYR A 9 9.16 -4.30 9.35
N LYS A 10 8.20 -3.39 9.35
CA LYS A 10 7.34 -3.22 10.51
C LYS A 10 6.35 -4.36 10.69
N TYR A 11 5.76 -4.85 9.60
CA TYR A 11 4.63 -5.78 9.69
C TYR A 11 4.69 -6.86 8.62
N GLU A 12 4.21 -8.04 8.98
CA GLU A 12 3.95 -9.15 8.05
C GLU A 12 2.48 -9.53 8.13
N LEU A 13 1.82 -9.62 6.98
CA LEU A 13 0.40 -9.99 6.91
C LEU A 13 0.23 -11.49 7.21
N LEU A 14 -0.65 -11.82 8.16
CA LEU A 14 -0.89 -13.20 8.57
C LEU A 14 -2.17 -13.80 7.98
N ARG A 15 -2.99 -12.97 7.31
CA ARG A 15 -4.23 -13.40 6.69
C ARG A 15 -4.48 -12.52 5.47
N PHE A 16 -4.88 -13.12 4.35
CA PHE A 16 -5.14 -12.34 3.13
C PHE A 16 -6.14 -11.21 3.37
N VAL A 17 -6.02 -10.15 2.59
CA VAL A 17 -6.91 -8.97 2.64
C VAL A 17 -7.45 -8.73 1.24
N LYS A 18 -8.75 -8.49 1.12
CA LYS A 18 -9.40 -8.07 -0.12
C LYS A 18 -10.00 -6.69 0.05
N VAL A 19 -9.76 -5.81 -0.94
CA VAL A 19 -10.32 -4.45 -0.93
C VAL A 19 -10.79 -4.10 -2.33
N ALA A 20 -12.02 -3.61 -2.44
CA ALA A 20 -12.52 -3.01 -3.67
C ALA A 20 -11.87 -1.64 -3.83
N THR A 21 -11.10 -1.44 -4.89
CA THR A 21 -10.34 -0.20 -5.09
C THR A 21 -11.00 0.80 -6.03
N GLY A 22 -11.94 0.36 -6.85
CA GLY A 22 -12.49 1.19 -7.91
C GLY A 22 -11.56 1.40 -9.11
N LEU A 23 -10.40 0.73 -9.14
CA LEU A 23 -9.50 0.79 -10.28
C LEU A 23 -10.12 0.12 -11.51
N PRO A 24 -9.68 0.50 -12.74
CA PRO A 24 -10.24 -0.08 -13.96
C PRO A 24 -10.20 -1.60 -13.97
N HIS A 25 -11.30 -2.20 -14.42
CA HIS A 25 -11.44 -3.66 -14.49
C HIS A 25 -10.50 -4.32 -15.50
N ALA A 26 -9.95 -3.54 -16.43
CA ALA A 26 -9.01 -4.04 -17.43
C ALA A 26 -7.67 -4.48 -16.83
N PHE A 27 -7.31 -3.98 -15.64
CA PHE A 27 -6.08 -4.39 -14.99
C PHE A 27 -6.21 -5.82 -14.47
N LYS A 28 -5.31 -6.67 -14.93
CA LYS A 28 -5.17 -8.06 -14.48
C LYS A 28 -3.72 -8.26 -14.08
N ILE A 29 -3.42 -8.04 -12.81
CA ILE A 29 -2.08 -8.09 -12.25
C ILE A 29 -2.00 -9.20 -11.24
N ASP A 30 -1.06 -10.11 -11.39
CA ASP A 30 -0.84 -11.23 -10.49
C ASP A 30 0.65 -11.32 -10.16
N THR A 31 1.01 -10.89 -8.94
CA THR A 31 2.37 -11.00 -8.44
C THR A 31 2.40 -12.02 -7.29
N GLN A 32 3.57 -12.24 -6.72
CA GLN A 32 3.71 -13.20 -5.62
C GLN A 32 2.75 -12.91 -4.46
N TYR A 33 2.59 -11.65 -4.07
CA TYR A 33 1.77 -11.28 -2.92
C TYR A 33 0.58 -10.40 -3.24
N ILE A 34 0.56 -9.75 -4.41
CA ILE A 34 -0.43 -8.74 -4.75
C ILE A 34 -1.13 -9.13 -6.04
N VAL A 35 -2.45 -9.22 -5.98
CA VAL A 35 -3.30 -9.49 -7.15
C VAL A 35 -4.28 -8.34 -7.31
N LEU A 36 -4.40 -7.81 -8.52
CA LEU A 36 -5.42 -6.82 -8.86
C LEU A 36 -6.23 -7.36 -10.03
N HIS A 37 -7.51 -7.63 -9.80
CA HIS A 37 -8.39 -8.19 -10.82
C HIS A 37 -9.79 -7.62 -10.65
N ASP A 38 -10.38 -7.14 -11.72
CA ASP A 38 -11.73 -6.55 -11.72
C ASP A 38 -11.90 -5.45 -10.66
N GLY A 39 -10.86 -4.64 -10.45
CA GLY A 39 -10.88 -3.56 -9.46
C GLY A 39 -10.72 -4.02 -8.01
N VAL A 40 -10.57 -5.32 -7.76
CA VAL A 40 -10.39 -5.87 -6.41
C VAL A 40 -8.91 -6.17 -6.18
N LEU A 41 -8.37 -5.58 -5.13
CA LEU A 41 -7.01 -5.85 -4.67
C LEU A 41 -7.05 -6.99 -3.66
N LEU A 42 -6.27 -8.03 -3.93
CA LEU A 42 -6.04 -9.13 -3.00
C LEU A 42 -4.59 -9.10 -2.57
N VAL A 43 -4.35 -9.01 -1.27
CA VAL A 43 -3.02 -9.09 -0.70
C VAL A 43 -2.88 -10.42 0.02
N ARG A 44 -1.88 -11.21 -0.39
CA ARG A 44 -1.68 -12.55 0.15
C ARG A 44 -0.94 -12.52 1.47
N LYS A 45 -1.18 -13.55 2.26
CA LYS A 45 -0.45 -13.85 3.49
C LYS A 45 1.06 -13.75 3.26
N HIS A 46 1.77 -13.24 4.26
CA HIS A 46 3.24 -13.03 4.29
C HIS A 46 3.72 -11.75 3.58
N TYR A 47 2.83 -10.97 2.99
CA TYR A 47 3.23 -9.65 2.50
C TYR A 47 3.77 -8.81 3.66
N ALA A 48 4.91 -8.17 3.45
CA ALA A 48 5.53 -7.29 4.45
C ALA A 48 5.41 -5.82 4.03
N TRP A 49 5.07 -4.94 4.97
CA TRP A 49 4.97 -3.51 4.69
C TRP A 49 5.41 -2.68 5.90
N ASP A 50 5.75 -1.42 5.64
CA ASP A 50 6.33 -0.53 6.65
C ASP A 50 5.30 0.23 7.49
N GLY A 51 4.06 0.36 7.05
CA GLY A 51 3.06 1.16 7.74
C GLY A 51 3.38 2.64 7.67
N ALA A 52 3.55 3.28 8.82
CA ALA A 52 3.77 4.72 8.94
C ALA A 52 5.23 5.14 8.77
N SER A 53 6.01 4.42 8.02
CA SER A 53 7.46 4.63 7.87
C SER A 53 7.83 6.06 7.46
N GLY A 54 8.64 6.72 8.28
CA GLY A 54 9.30 8.00 7.99
C GLY A 54 8.41 9.23 7.97
N ILE A 55 7.16 9.13 7.57
CA ILE A 55 6.25 10.28 7.42
C ILE A 55 5.32 10.40 8.63
N PHE A 56 4.91 9.25 9.18
CA PHE A 56 3.98 9.19 10.30
C PHE A 56 4.67 8.55 11.49
N THR A 57 4.41 9.07 12.68
CA THR A 57 5.08 8.62 13.89
C THR A 57 4.34 7.50 14.62
N VAL A 58 3.04 7.32 14.32
CA VAL A 58 2.19 6.37 15.06
C VAL A 58 1.29 5.60 14.10
N ASP A 59 1.40 4.26 14.14
CA ASP A 59 0.46 3.37 13.48
C ASP A 59 -0.71 3.10 14.41
N THR A 60 -1.92 3.41 13.97
CA THR A 60 -3.15 3.15 14.71
C THR A 60 -4.01 2.16 13.96
N LYS A 61 -5.01 1.58 14.66
CA LYS A 61 -5.98 0.67 14.02
C LYS A 61 -6.64 1.30 12.80
N THR A 62 -6.86 2.62 12.82
CA THR A 62 -7.50 3.33 11.71
C THR A 62 -6.57 3.56 10.52
N PHE A 63 -5.27 3.31 10.68
CA PHE A 63 -4.27 3.50 9.64
C PHE A 63 -3.81 2.19 9.00
N MET A 64 -3.91 1.07 9.70
CA MET A 64 -3.23 -0.19 9.29
C MET A 64 -3.69 -0.71 7.93
N ARG A 65 -5.00 -0.81 7.70
CA ARG A 65 -5.53 -1.33 6.44
C ARG A 65 -5.25 -0.39 5.28
N GLY A 66 -5.41 0.91 5.51
CA GLY A 66 -5.11 1.94 4.50
C GLY A 66 -3.64 1.91 4.11
N SER A 67 -2.74 1.84 5.07
CA SER A 67 -1.29 1.79 4.80
C SER A 67 -0.90 0.54 4.02
N LEU A 68 -1.50 -0.61 4.34
CA LEU A 68 -1.27 -1.86 3.62
C LEU A 68 -1.65 -1.73 2.14
N VAL A 69 -2.86 -1.25 1.87
CA VAL A 69 -3.35 -1.08 0.49
C VAL A 69 -2.51 -0.04 -0.26
N HIS A 70 -2.18 1.06 0.39
CA HIS A 70 -1.35 2.11 -0.19
C HIS A 70 0.04 1.59 -0.58
N ASP A 71 0.69 0.86 0.31
CA ASP A 71 2.00 0.27 0.03
C ASP A 71 1.93 -0.73 -1.13
N CYS A 72 0.88 -1.53 -1.20
CA CYS A 72 0.67 -2.45 -2.31
C CYS A 72 0.51 -1.73 -3.64
N LEU A 73 -0.30 -0.68 -3.69
CA LEU A 73 -0.50 0.10 -4.91
C LEU A 73 0.77 0.81 -5.34
N TYR A 74 1.51 1.37 -4.38
CA TYR A 74 2.80 1.99 -4.68
C TYR A 74 3.81 0.98 -5.20
N GLN A 75 3.81 -0.24 -4.68
CA GLN A 75 4.68 -1.30 -5.19
C GLN A 75 4.34 -1.64 -6.64
N LEU A 76 3.05 -1.77 -6.97
CA LEU A 76 2.62 -2.01 -8.35
C LEU A 76 3.05 -0.87 -9.28
N ILE A 77 3.01 0.36 -8.79
CA ILE A 77 3.51 1.53 -9.55
C ILE A 77 5.02 1.45 -9.74
N ARG A 78 5.78 1.18 -8.66
CA ARG A 78 7.25 1.06 -8.73
C ARG A 78 7.69 -0.02 -9.71
N GLU A 79 6.96 -1.11 -9.75
CA GLU A 79 7.29 -2.27 -10.58
C GLU A 79 6.76 -2.16 -12.00
N GLY A 80 6.11 -1.04 -12.33
CA GLY A 80 5.67 -0.75 -13.69
C GLY A 80 4.32 -1.33 -14.09
N TYR A 81 3.58 -1.94 -13.17
CA TYR A 81 2.24 -2.48 -13.47
C TYR A 81 1.18 -1.40 -13.60
N LEU A 82 1.34 -0.28 -12.89
CA LEU A 82 0.40 0.85 -12.91
C LEU A 82 1.17 2.14 -13.27
N PRO A 83 0.68 2.93 -14.24
CA PRO A 83 1.28 4.24 -14.55
C PRO A 83 1.25 5.19 -13.35
N ARG A 84 2.43 5.68 -12.95
CA ARG A 84 2.57 6.56 -11.79
C ARG A 84 1.81 7.88 -11.95
N GLU A 85 1.90 8.49 -13.12
CA GLU A 85 1.32 9.80 -13.40
C GLU A 85 -0.19 9.82 -13.18
N ILE A 86 -0.84 8.67 -13.40
CA ILE A 86 -2.29 8.53 -13.26
C ILE A 86 -2.66 8.01 -11.87
N TYR A 87 -1.97 6.96 -11.40
CA TYR A 87 -2.46 6.16 -10.27
C TYR A 87 -1.82 6.50 -8.93
N ARG A 88 -0.73 7.25 -8.88
CA ARG A 88 -0.15 7.65 -7.60
C ARG A 88 -1.15 8.50 -6.77
N ARG A 89 -1.77 9.49 -7.40
CA ARG A 89 -2.80 10.30 -6.72
C ARG A 89 -3.99 9.44 -6.32
N TYR A 90 -4.39 8.52 -7.18
CA TYR A 90 -5.48 7.60 -6.89
C TYR A 90 -5.19 6.74 -5.67
N ALA A 91 -3.99 6.18 -5.59
CA ALA A 91 -3.55 5.40 -4.43
C ALA A 91 -3.58 6.23 -3.15
N ASP A 92 -3.15 7.49 -3.22
CA ASP A 92 -3.19 8.39 -2.06
C ASP A 92 -4.63 8.69 -1.61
N LYS A 93 -5.54 8.85 -2.55
CA LYS A 93 -6.98 9.01 -2.25
C LYS A 93 -7.59 7.76 -1.63
N ILE A 94 -7.23 6.59 -2.12
CA ILE A 94 -7.69 5.31 -1.55
C ILE A 94 -7.21 5.18 -0.10
N LEU A 95 -5.98 5.55 0.20
CA LEU A 95 -5.48 5.58 1.58
C LEU A 95 -6.40 6.41 2.48
N ARG A 96 -6.71 7.62 2.07
CA ARG A 96 -7.62 8.50 2.83
C ARG A 96 -8.99 7.86 3.03
N GLU A 97 -9.57 7.32 1.96
CA GLU A 97 -10.90 6.72 2.01
C GLU A 97 -10.93 5.53 2.99
N ILE A 98 -9.95 4.64 2.92
CA ILE A 98 -9.89 3.48 3.81
C ILE A 98 -9.70 3.92 5.26
N CYS A 99 -8.84 4.89 5.51
CA CYS A 99 -8.64 5.42 6.85
C CYS A 99 -9.94 5.98 7.42
N LEU A 100 -10.71 6.72 6.62
CA LEU A 100 -12.02 7.23 7.02
C LEU A 100 -13.01 6.10 7.31
N GLN A 101 -13.05 5.07 6.46
CA GLN A 101 -13.90 3.89 6.66
C GLN A 101 -13.56 3.18 7.97
N ASP A 102 -12.29 3.17 8.35
CA ASP A 102 -11.83 2.49 9.55
C ASP A 102 -11.89 3.36 10.81
N GLY A 103 -12.49 4.55 10.71
CA GLY A 103 -12.79 5.40 11.86
C GLY A 103 -11.78 6.51 12.15
N MET A 104 -10.83 6.76 11.26
CA MET A 104 -9.91 7.90 11.42
C MET A 104 -10.69 9.21 11.33
N ASN A 105 -10.37 10.20 12.20
CA ASN A 105 -11.03 11.48 12.11
C ASN A 105 -10.63 12.20 10.82
N ARG A 106 -11.51 13.10 10.36
CA ARG A 106 -11.38 13.76 9.05
C ARG A 106 -10.12 14.62 8.94
N PHE A 107 -9.74 15.29 10.01
CA PHE A 107 -8.54 16.12 10.01
C PHE A 107 -7.29 15.28 9.83
N ARG A 108 -7.19 14.18 10.58
CA ARG A 108 -6.04 13.28 10.50
C ARG A 108 -5.97 12.58 9.13
N ALA A 109 -7.10 12.15 8.59
CA ALA A 109 -7.16 11.55 7.25
C ALA A 109 -6.70 12.54 6.18
N TRP A 110 -7.10 13.81 6.30
CA TRP A 110 -6.62 14.87 5.42
C TRP A 110 -5.12 15.08 5.55
N TYR A 111 -4.62 15.12 6.78
CA TYR A 111 -3.18 15.28 7.04
C TYR A 111 -2.38 14.13 6.43
N VAL A 112 -2.82 12.89 6.63
CA VAL A 112 -2.19 11.71 6.05
C VAL A 112 -2.16 11.80 4.52
N TYR A 113 -3.27 12.18 3.91
CA TYR A 113 -3.34 12.37 2.46
C TYR A 113 -2.34 13.43 1.98
N LYS A 114 -2.30 14.57 2.63
CA LYS A 114 -1.37 15.65 2.27
C LYS A 114 0.09 15.19 2.41
N ALA A 115 0.41 14.47 3.46
CA ALA A 115 1.76 13.98 3.68
C ALA A 115 2.22 13.02 2.56
N VAL A 116 1.39 12.07 2.15
CA VAL A 116 1.77 11.16 1.06
C VAL A 116 1.83 11.88 -0.29
N ARG A 117 0.98 12.91 -0.51
CA ARG A 117 1.08 13.73 -1.72
C ARG A 117 2.42 14.48 -1.78
N MET A 118 2.88 15.01 -0.65
CA MET A 118 4.11 15.80 -0.59
C MET A 118 5.37 14.95 -0.59
N PHE A 119 5.36 13.81 0.12
CA PHE A 119 6.58 13.06 0.40
C PHE A 119 6.61 11.65 -0.23
N GLY A 120 5.50 11.18 -0.80
CA GLY A 120 5.39 9.81 -1.29
C GLY A 120 5.97 9.57 -2.68
N LYS A 121 6.30 10.60 -3.45
CA LYS A 121 6.74 10.44 -4.85
C LYS A 121 7.91 9.46 -4.98
N LYS A 122 8.92 9.60 -4.14
CA LYS A 122 10.12 8.76 -4.17
C LYS A 122 9.79 7.30 -3.95
N SER A 123 8.84 6.99 -3.07
CA SER A 123 8.42 5.62 -2.79
C SER A 123 7.68 4.95 -3.94
N SER A 124 7.17 5.73 -4.90
CA SER A 124 6.50 5.21 -6.09
C SER A 124 7.43 5.07 -7.29
N MET A 125 8.68 5.49 -7.16
CA MET A 125 9.67 5.43 -8.25
C MET A 125 10.40 4.08 -8.26
N PRO A 126 10.84 3.60 -9.45
CA PRO A 126 11.62 2.38 -9.53
C PRO A 126 12.85 2.43 -8.63
N ARG A 127 13.17 1.31 -7.99
CA ARG A 127 14.34 1.16 -7.12
C ARG A 127 15.40 0.33 -7.81
N LYS A 128 16.67 0.65 -7.57
CA LYS A 128 17.79 -0.14 -8.08
C LYS A 128 17.84 -1.53 -7.43
N ASN A 129 17.52 -1.63 -6.13
CA ASN A 129 17.49 -2.87 -5.38
C ASN A 129 16.18 -2.97 -4.58
N PRO A 130 15.06 -3.31 -5.25
CA PRO A 130 13.77 -3.40 -4.57
C PRO A 130 13.77 -4.59 -3.60
N ARG A 131 13.61 -4.32 -2.32
CA ARG A 131 13.31 -5.28 -1.25
C ARG A 131 14.21 -6.50 -1.18
N GLY A 132 15.46 -6.28 -1.37
CA GLY A 132 16.37 -7.38 -1.34
C GLY A 132 16.45 -8.13 -2.65
N ARG A 133 17.56 -8.77 -2.84
CA ARG A 133 17.89 -9.48 -4.05
C ARG A 133 17.43 -10.92 -3.93
N ILE A 134 16.63 -11.36 -4.87
CA ILE A 134 16.32 -12.78 -4.99
C ILE A 134 17.48 -13.43 -5.71
N VAL A 135 18.13 -14.39 -5.06
CA VAL A 135 19.17 -15.20 -5.68
C VAL A 135 18.67 -16.62 -5.74
N GLU A 136 18.54 -17.13 -6.94
CA GLU A 136 18.19 -18.53 -7.20
C GLU A 136 19.44 -19.25 -7.71
N ILE A 137 19.85 -20.29 -7.01
CA ILE A 137 21.01 -21.07 -7.37
C ILE A 137 20.60 -22.40 -7.99
#